data_b7f14343f3748efe5c45fa82499ee9f8
#
_entry.id   b7f14343f3748efe5c45fa82499ee9f8
#
_cell.length_a   1.000
_cell.length_b   1.000
_cell.length_c   1.000
_cell.angle_alpha   90.00
_cell.angle_beta   90.00
_cell.angle_gamma   90.00
#
_symmetry.space_group_name_H-M   'P 1'
#
loop_
_entity.id
_entity.type
_entity.pdbx_description
1 polymer ?
#
loop_
_entity_poly.entity_id
_entity_poly.type
_entity_poly.pdbx_seq_one_letter_code
_entity_poly.pdbx_strand_id
1 'polypeptide(L)'
;MDGTLTLAAHNFDDIRQALQIDAGTPILEAIAAMPPSRADATRRHLHAIEMEIAHQSKPQPDAATTLASLQQRGFKLGILTRNAEDIAAATLSAAGLSQFFTKEEVIGRDSCAPKPDPEGIFQLLSHWQADATQSAMVGDYLFDLDAGRNANVTTVHFSPEGDFLWPEKTDVTIRSLSELTDQLG
;
A
#
# COMPACT_ATOMS: atom_id res chain seq x y z
N MET A 1 1.36 1.17 1.38
CA MET A 1 1.12 2.24 2.36
C MET A 1 1.68 1.83 3.72
N ASP A 2 1.05 0.88 4.39
CA ASP A 2 1.61 0.28 5.62
C ASP A 2 2.90 -0.46 5.27
N GLY A 3 3.91 -0.36 6.12
CA GLY A 3 5.25 -0.87 5.84
C GLY A 3 6.09 0.01 4.90
N THR A 4 5.46 0.88 4.10
CA THR A 4 6.13 1.73 3.10
C THR A 4 6.14 3.21 3.52
N LEU A 5 4.97 3.87 3.61
CA LEU A 5 4.85 5.26 4.06
C LEU A 5 4.67 5.36 5.58
N THR A 6 4.10 4.34 6.18
CA THR A 6 3.98 4.20 7.63
C THR A 6 4.76 3.00 8.13
N LEU A 7 5.14 3.01 9.38
CA LEU A 7 5.77 1.87 10.03
C LEU A 7 4.80 0.67 9.98
N ALA A 8 5.35 -0.53 9.79
CA ALA A 8 4.55 -1.74 9.82
C ALA A 8 4.00 -1.96 11.24
N ALA A 9 2.68 -1.87 11.38
CA ALA A 9 1.99 -2.02 12.66
C ALA A 9 1.11 -3.28 12.74
N HIS A 10 0.86 -3.94 11.59
CA HIS A 10 -0.01 -5.09 11.51
C HIS A 10 0.73 -6.37 11.91
N ASN A 11 0.28 -7.01 12.99
CA ASN A 11 0.60 -8.40 13.24
C ASN A 11 -0.45 -9.29 12.52
N PHE A 12 -0.13 -9.71 11.30
CA PHE A 12 -1.07 -10.50 10.49
C PHE A 12 -1.42 -11.86 11.11
N ASP A 13 -0.58 -12.44 11.96
CA ASP A 13 -0.88 -13.69 12.65
C ASP A 13 -1.94 -13.48 13.74
N ASP A 14 -1.82 -12.40 14.51
CA ASP A 14 -2.84 -12.04 15.52
C ASP A 14 -4.17 -11.71 14.84
N ILE A 15 -4.15 -11.00 13.70
CA ILE A 15 -5.36 -10.70 12.93
C ILE A 15 -6.00 -12.00 12.42
N ARG A 16 -5.22 -12.92 11.83
CA ARG A 16 -5.72 -14.23 11.39
C ARG A 16 -6.34 -15.02 12.54
N GLN A 17 -5.69 -15.03 13.68
CA GLN A 17 -6.21 -15.70 14.88
C GLN A 17 -7.55 -15.09 15.33
N ALA A 18 -7.64 -13.76 15.42
CA ALA A 18 -8.86 -13.05 15.80
C ALA A 18 -10.03 -13.35 14.83
N LEU A 19 -9.72 -13.50 13.54
CA LEU A 19 -10.70 -13.79 12.48
C LEU A 19 -10.96 -15.30 12.26
N GLN A 20 -10.28 -16.16 13.00
CA GLN A 20 -10.34 -17.64 12.82
C GLN A 20 -9.98 -18.07 11.39
N ILE A 21 -8.92 -17.49 10.84
CA ILE A 21 -8.32 -17.81 9.53
C ILE A 21 -7.04 -18.59 9.76
N ASP A 22 -6.79 -19.60 8.94
CA ASP A 22 -5.60 -20.45 9.04
C ASP A 22 -4.30 -19.63 8.84
N ALA A 23 -3.26 -20.02 9.56
CA ALA A 23 -1.94 -19.41 9.48
C ALA A 23 -1.40 -19.39 8.03
N GLY A 24 -0.76 -18.29 7.64
CA GLY A 24 -0.19 -18.12 6.29
C GLY A 24 -1.20 -17.86 5.17
N THR A 25 -2.52 -17.97 5.42
CA THR A 25 -3.53 -17.71 4.40
C THR A 25 -3.72 -16.19 4.22
N PRO A 26 -3.75 -15.67 2.97
CA PRO A 26 -4.09 -14.28 2.72
C PRO A 26 -5.51 -13.97 3.21
N ILE A 27 -5.65 -12.90 4.01
CA ILE A 27 -6.89 -12.62 4.77
C ILE A 27 -8.08 -12.31 3.84
N LEU A 28 -7.90 -11.45 2.85
CA LEU A 28 -8.98 -11.05 1.95
C LEU A 28 -9.49 -12.22 1.12
N GLU A 29 -8.57 -13.06 0.64
CA GLU A 29 -8.86 -14.25 -0.14
C GLU A 29 -9.58 -15.30 0.71
N ALA A 30 -9.16 -15.48 1.97
CA ALA A 30 -9.85 -16.35 2.91
C ALA A 30 -11.29 -15.89 3.16
N ILE A 31 -11.50 -14.58 3.36
CA ILE A 31 -12.84 -14.00 3.55
C ILE A 31 -13.70 -14.17 2.30
N ALA A 32 -13.13 -13.98 1.12
CA ALA A 32 -13.85 -14.14 -0.16
C ALA A 32 -14.35 -15.58 -0.38
N ALA A 33 -13.63 -16.57 0.16
CA ALA A 33 -14.02 -17.99 0.09
C ALA A 33 -15.05 -18.41 1.13
N MET A 34 -15.41 -17.54 2.09
CA MET A 34 -16.41 -17.86 3.13
C MET A 34 -17.85 -17.79 2.61
N PRO A 35 -18.80 -18.50 3.25
CA PRO A 35 -20.23 -18.28 3.02
C PRO A 35 -20.61 -16.80 3.29
N PRO A 36 -21.55 -16.21 2.52
CA PRO A 36 -21.82 -14.76 2.55
C PRO A 36 -22.03 -14.17 3.95
N SER A 37 -22.87 -14.80 4.79
CA SER A 37 -23.15 -14.29 6.13
C SER A 37 -21.92 -14.27 7.05
N ARG A 38 -21.06 -15.28 6.93
CA ARG A 38 -19.76 -15.35 7.65
C ARG A 38 -18.78 -14.32 7.10
N ALA A 39 -18.68 -14.21 5.77
CA ALA A 39 -17.82 -13.24 5.11
C ALA A 39 -18.11 -11.82 5.57
N ASP A 40 -19.40 -11.43 5.61
CA ASP A 40 -19.81 -10.09 6.04
C ASP A 40 -19.49 -9.81 7.53
N ALA A 41 -19.70 -10.78 8.40
CA ALA A 41 -19.34 -10.66 9.81
C ALA A 41 -17.82 -10.53 9.98
N THR A 42 -17.05 -11.34 9.24
CA THR A 42 -15.57 -11.32 9.27
C THR A 42 -15.01 -10.02 8.69
N ARG A 43 -15.59 -9.47 7.61
CA ARG A 43 -15.20 -8.15 7.07
C ARG A 43 -15.39 -7.03 8.08
N ARG A 44 -16.53 -7.00 8.78
CA ARG A 44 -16.76 -5.99 9.83
C ARG A 44 -15.77 -6.12 10.99
N HIS A 45 -15.41 -7.35 11.36
CA HIS A 45 -14.44 -7.59 12.42
C HIS A 45 -13.03 -7.16 11.98
N LEU A 46 -12.61 -7.54 10.76
CA LEU A 46 -11.35 -7.08 10.16
C LEU A 46 -11.28 -5.55 10.12
N HIS A 47 -12.34 -4.90 9.62
CA HIS A 47 -12.42 -3.44 9.54
C HIS A 47 -12.24 -2.77 10.92
N ALA A 48 -12.85 -3.31 11.97
CA ALA A 48 -12.70 -2.77 13.32
C ALA A 48 -11.26 -2.88 13.83
N ILE A 49 -10.60 -4.01 13.59
CA ILE A 49 -9.18 -4.22 13.95
C ILE A 49 -8.28 -3.26 13.18
N GLU A 50 -8.46 -3.18 11.86
CA GLU A 50 -7.67 -2.31 10.99
C GLU A 50 -7.84 -0.82 11.37
N MET A 51 -9.06 -0.40 11.69
CA MET A 51 -9.33 0.99 12.13
C MET A 51 -8.60 1.32 13.44
N GLU A 52 -8.57 0.41 14.39
CA GLU A 52 -7.84 0.59 15.64
C GLU A 52 -6.33 0.74 15.40
N ILE A 53 -5.77 -0.09 14.52
CA ILE A 53 -4.36 0.00 14.11
C ILE A 53 -4.11 1.32 13.37
N ALA A 54 -5.00 1.71 12.46
CA ALA A 54 -4.87 2.94 11.66
C ALA A 54 -4.74 4.19 12.53
N HIS A 55 -5.52 4.30 13.60
CA HIS A 55 -5.43 5.44 14.52
C HIS A 55 -4.10 5.55 15.28
N GLN A 56 -3.32 4.48 15.34
CA GLN A 56 -2.02 4.42 16.02
C GLN A 56 -0.85 4.49 15.02
N SER A 57 -1.12 4.63 13.73
CA SER A 57 -0.11 4.62 12.68
C SER A 57 0.87 5.79 12.82
N LYS A 58 2.14 5.49 12.55
CA LYS A 58 3.23 6.47 12.56
C LYS A 58 3.91 6.50 11.20
N PRO A 59 4.34 7.67 10.73
CA PRO A 59 5.03 7.76 9.45
C PRO A 59 6.39 7.06 9.52
N GLN A 60 6.86 6.55 8.37
CA GLN A 60 8.27 6.20 8.20
C GLN A 60 9.13 7.46 8.37
N PRO A 61 10.38 7.32 8.84
CA PRO A 61 11.35 8.40 8.78
C PRO A 61 11.38 8.99 7.37
N ASP A 62 11.49 10.30 7.25
CA ASP A 62 11.57 11.05 5.99
C ASP A 62 10.34 10.99 5.07
N ALA A 63 9.25 10.28 5.43
CA ALA A 63 8.07 10.15 4.57
C ALA A 63 7.53 11.53 4.15
N ALA A 64 7.26 12.42 5.09
CA ALA A 64 6.70 13.74 4.80
C ALA A 64 7.65 14.61 3.96
N THR A 65 8.95 14.61 4.26
CA THR A 65 9.96 15.38 3.52
C THR A 65 10.16 14.86 2.11
N THR A 66 10.15 13.53 1.94
CA THR A 66 10.26 12.89 0.62
C THR A 66 9.04 13.20 -0.23
N LEU A 67 7.81 13.05 0.31
CA LEU A 67 6.57 13.36 -0.42
C LEU A 67 6.53 14.84 -0.84
N ALA A 68 6.91 15.76 0.06
CA ALA A 68 6.99 17.17 -0.25
C ALA A 68 8.00 17.47 -1.37
N SER A 69 9.18 16.84 -1.33
CA SER A 69 10.21 17.00 -2.36
C SER A 69 9.74 16.49 -3.72
N LEU A 70 9.10 15.31 -3.75
CA LEU A 70 8.56 14.74 -5.00
C LEU A 70 7.47 15.65 -5.60
N GLN A 71 6.54 16.17 -4.78
CA GLN A 71 5.51 17.11 -5.27
C GLN A 71 6.12 18.40 -5.81
N GLN A 72 7.12 18.97 -5.14
CA GLN A 72 7.83 20.17 -5.61
C GLN A 72 8.52 19.95 -6.97
N ARG A 73 8.95 18.72 -7.25
CA ARG A 73 9.53 18.31 -8.54
C ARG A 73 8.48 17.97 -9.60
N GLY A 74 7.19 18.09 -9.27
CA GLY A 74 6.08 17.85 -10.19
C GLY A 74 5.61 16.39 -10.30
N PHE A 75 6.10 15.49 -9.45
CA PHE A 75 5.60 14.13 -9.41
C PHE A 75 4.15 14.06 -8.93
N LYS A 76 3.34 13.21 -9.57
CA LYS A 76 2.03 12.83 -9.08
C LYS A 76 2.19 11.71 -8.06
N LEU A 77 1.46 11.81 -6.94
CA LEU A 77 1.55 10.85 -5.83
C LEU A 77 0.20 10.17 -5.63
N GLY A 78 0.20 8.86 -5.44
CA GLY A 78 -1.01 8.10 -5.16
C GLY A 78 -0.75 6.93 -4.25
N ILE A 79 -1.81 6.45 -3.64
CA ILE A 79 -1.82 5.29 -2.75
C ILE A 79 -2.60 4.16 -3.42
N LEU A 80 -1.99 2.98 -3.49
CA LEU A 80 -2.70 1.73 -3.74
C LEU A 80 -2.52 0.81 -2.53
N THR A 81 -3.61 0.51 -1.84
CA THR A 81 -3.61 -0.28 -0.61
C THR A 81 -4.59 -1.45 -0.66
N ARG A 82 -4.33 -2.50 0.15
CA ARG A 82 -5.28 -3.59 0.39
C ARG A 82 -6.26 -3.28 1.53
N ASN A 83 -6.12 -2.11 2.18
CA ASN A 83 -7.08 -1.60 3.15
C ASN A 83 -8.30 -0.98 2.45
N ALA A 84 -9.39 -0.82 3.19
CA ALA A 84 -10.50 0.03 2.78
C ALA A 84 -10.06 1.51 2.73
N GLU A 85 -10.72 2.34 1.91
CA GLU A 85 -10.34 3.75 1.75
C GLU A 85 -10.47 4.56 3.05
N ASP A 86 -11.44 4.27 3.90
CA ASP A 86 -11.60 4.94 5.19
C ASP A 86 -10.49 4.57 6.19
N ILE A 87 -10.03 3.31 6.16
CA ILE A 87 -8.85 2.86 6.90
C ILE A 87 -7.59 3.59 6.40
N ALA A 88 -7.43 3.69 5.07
CA ALA A 88 -6.31 4.42 4.48
C ALA A 88 -6.32 5.90 4.88
N ALA A 89 -7.49 6.55 4.86
CA ALA A 89 -7.65 7.93 5.29
C ALA A 89 -7.29 8.12 6.79
N ALA A 90 -7.74 7.21 7.65
CA ALA A 90 -7.41 7.22 9.08
C ALA A 90 -5.89 7.04 9.31
N THR A 91 -5.28 6.09 8.60
CA THR A 91 -3.82 5.85 8.64
C THR A 91 -3.02 7.08 8.23
N LEU A 92 -3.36 7.70 7.09
CA LEU A 92 -2.71 8.92 6.60
C LEU A 92 -2.90 10.09 7.55
N SER A 93 -4.08 10.21 8.16
CA SER A 93 -4.37 11.26 9.15
C SER A 93 -3.54 11.08 10.42
N ALA A 94 -3.49 9.88 10.96
CA ALA A 94 -2.70 9.58 12.16
C ALA A 94 -1.20 9.78 11.93
N ALA A 95 -0.72 9.45 10.73
CA ALA A 95 0.68 9.63 10.31
C ALA A 95 1.03 11.08 9.91
N GLY A 96 0.06 12.01 9.83
CA GLY A 96 0.29 13.39 9.41
C GLY A 96 0.64 13.52 7.92
N LEU A 97 0.13 12.61 7.08
CA LEU A 97 0.45 12.55 5.64
C LEU A 97 -0.75 12.88 4.72
N SER A 98 -1.93 13.17 5.26
CA SER A 98 -3.15 13.40 4.48
C SER A 98 -3.04 14.54 3.47
N GLN A 99 -2.22 15.55 3.76
CA GLN A 99 -2.07 16.74 2.89
C GLN A 99 -1.39 16.43 1.54
N PHE A 100 -0.79 15.26 1.38
CA PHE A 100 -0.09 14.87 0.16
C PHE A 100 -0.96 14.17 -0.87
N PHE A 101 -2.20 13.82 -0.51
CA PHE A 101 -3.08 13.02 -1.36
C PHE A 101 -4.50 13.57 -1.36
N THR A 102 -5.11 13.65 -2.54
CA THR A 102 -6.56 13.84 -2.66
C THR A 102 -7.28 12.51 -2.48
N LYS A 103 -8.61 12.56 -2.34
CA LYS A 103 -9.41 11.34 -2.19
C LYS A 103 -9.30 10.43 -3.42
N GLU A 104 -9.23 11.02 -4.61
CA GLU A 104 -9.13 10.33 -5.90
C GLU A 104 -7.78 9.66 -6.11
N GLU A 105 -6.77 10.05 -5.33
CA GLU A 105 -5.41 9.49 -5.37
C GLU A 105 -5.21 8.37 -4.33
N VAL A 106 -6.25 7.99 -3.58
CA VAL A 106 -6.20 6.89 -2.61
C VAL A 106 -7.14 5.78 -3.08
N ILE A 107 -6.57 4.71 -3.61
CA ILE A 107 -7.28 3.53 -4.12
C ILE A 107 -7.15 2.40 -3.11
N GLY A 108 -8.27 1.95 -2.58
CA GLY A 108 -8.38 0.85 -1.63
C GLY A 108 -9.08 -0.38 -2.20
N ARG A 109 -9.29 -1.38 -1.36
CA ARG A 109 -9.92 -2.66 -1.75
C ARG A 109 -11.39 -2.54 -2.15
N ASP A 110 -12.05 -1.41 -1.85
CA ASP A 110 -13.47 -1.21 -2.18
C ASP A 110 -13.65 -0.61 -3.58
N SER A 111 -12.57 -0.05 -4.18
CA SER A 111 -12.59 0.62 -5.47
C SER A 111 -12.02 -0.21 -6.63
N CYS A 112 -11.25 -1.25 -6.34
CA CYS A 112 -10.65 -2.12 -7.36
C CYS A 112 -10.29 -3.50 -6.80
N ALA A 113 -9.92 -4.42 -7.69
CA ALA A 113 -9.32 -5.68 -7.29
C ALA A 113 -8.03 -5.43 -6.48
N PRO A 114 -7.81 -6.17 -5.36
CA PRO A 114 -6.65 -5.93 -4.52
C PRO A 114 -5.35 -6.36 -5.21
N LYS A 115 -4.24 -5.70 -4.87
CA LYS A 115 -2.91 -6.15 -5.29
C LYS A 115 -2.74 -7.66 -5.04
N PRO A 116 -2.20 -8.43 -5.98
CA PRO A 116 -1.33 -8.05 -7.11
C PRO A 116 -2.04 -7.65 -8.41
N ASP A 117 -3.37 -7.45 -8.41
CA ASP A 117 -4.07 -6.97 -9.59
C ASP A 117 -3.60 -5.52 -9.90
N PRO A 118 -3.32 -5.19 -11.18
CA PRO A 118 -2.83 -3.87 -11.58
C PRO A 118 -3.93 -2.82 -11.72
N GLU A 119 -5.21 -3.17 -11.53
CA GLU A 119 -6.35 -2.29 -11.80
C GLU A 119 -6.23 -0.93 -11.11
N GLY A 120 -5.85 -0.91 -9.83
CA GLY A 120 -5.70 0.34 -9.09
C GLY A 120 -4.56 1.23 -9.63
N ILE A 121 -3.47 0.64 -10.15
CA ILE A 121 -2.41 1.40 -10.83
C ILE A 121 -2.97 2.02 -12.11
N PHE A 122 -3.72 1.28 -12.90
CA PHE A 122 -4.32 1.81 -14.13
C PHE A 122 -5.33 2.93 -13.85
N GLN A 123 -6.09 2.85 -12.75
CA GLN A 123 -6.99 3.93 -12.32
C GLN A 123 -6.20 5.22 -12.01
N LEU A 124 -5.10 5.14 -11.25
CA LEU A 124 -4.23 6.27 -10.95
C LEU A 124 -3.58 6.84 -12.22
N LEU A 125 -3.03 6.01 -13.08
CA LEU A 125 -2.43 6.44 -14.35
C LEU A 125 -3.45 7.18 -15.24
N SER A 126 -4.67 6.64 -15.33
CA SER A 126 -5.76 7.27 -16.07
C SER A 126 -6.15 8.63 -15.48
N HIS A 127 -6.28 8.71 -14.14
CA HIS A 127 -6.60 9.95 -13.43
C HIS A 127 -5.55 11.04 -13.71
N TRP A 128 -4.28 10.67 -13.73
CA TRP A 128 -3.17 11.61 -13.98
C TRP A 128 -2.86 11.83 -15.45
N GLN A 129 -3.45 11.06 -16.36
CA GLN A 129 -3.07 10.98 -17.77
C GLN A 129 -1.56 10.70 -17.93
N ALA A 130 -1.05 9.79 -17.10
CA ALA A 130 0.36 9.44 -17.01
C ALA A 130 0.66 8.14 -17.77
N ASP A 131 1.91 8.03 -18.24
CA ASP A 131 2.42 6.83 -18.91
C ASP A 131 2.99 5.85 -17.87
N ALA A 132 2.70 4.56 -18.03
CA ALA A 132 3.25 3.50 -17.19
C ALA A 132 4.78 3.49 -17.20
N THR A 133 5.41 3.78 -18.34
CA THR A 133 6.88 3.82 -18.49
C THR A 133 7.56 4.98 -17.72
N GLN A 134 6.78 5.96 -17.29
CA GLN A 134 7.23 7.10 -16.49
C GLN A 134 6.71 7.04 -15.04
N SER A 135 6.24 5.87 -14.64
CA SER A 135 5.61 5.67 -13.33
C SER A 135 6.30 4.56 -12.56
N ALA A 136 6.20 4.63 -11.24
CA ALA A 136 6.78 3.63 -10.36
C ALA A 136 5.79 3.19 -9.29
N MET A 137 5.81 1.90 -8.96
CA MET A 137 5.19 1.32 -7.77
C MET A 137 6.25 1.12 -6.70
N VAL A 138 6.07 1.79 -5.57
CA VAL A 138 6.95 1.67 -4.40
C VAL A 138 6.25 0.86 -3.33
N GLY A 139 6.87 -0.20 -2.84
CA GLY A 139 6.27 -1.04 -1.82
C GLY A 139 7.29 -1.92 -1.09
N ASP A 140 6.85 -2.46 0.04
CA ASP A 140 7.65 -3.30 0.92
C ASP A 140 7.37 -4.79 0.77
N TYR A 141 6.32 -5.16 0.00
CA TYR A 141 5.89 -6.55 -0.08
C TYR A 141 5.68 -7.03 -1.52
N LEU A 142 5.71 -8.37 -1.69
CA LEU A 142 5.55 -9.05 -2.98
C LEU A 142 4.34 -8.56 -3.79
N PHE A 143 3.20 -8.30 -3.13
CA PHE A 143 2.00 -7.84 -3.83
C PHE A 143 2.16 -6.47 -4.49
N ASP A 144 3.00 -5.60 -3.93
CA ASP A 144 3.32 -4.29 -4.52
C ASP A 144 4.13 -4.47 -5.80
N LEU A 145 5.18 -5.29 -5.72
CA LEU A 145 6.06 -5.57 -6.84
C LEU A 145 5.33 -6.28 -7.98
N ASP A 146 4.50 -7.29 -7.64
CA ASP A 146 3.69 -7.99 -8.64
C ASP A 146 2.68 -7.06 -9.30
N ALA A 147 2.01 -6.18 -8.55
CA ALA A 147 1.09 -5.19 -9.13
C ALA A 147 1.83 -4.24 -10.07
N GLY A 148 3.02 -3.76 -9.68
CA GLY A 148 3.85 -2.92 -10.53
C GLY A 148 4.29 -3.63 -11.81
N ARG A 149 4.76 -4.87 -11.72
CA ARG A 149 5.10 -5.69 -12.89
C ARG A 149 3.91 -5.91 -13.82
N ASN A 150 2.76 -6.23 -13.26
CA ASN A 150 1.53 -6.47 -14.03
C ASN A 150 1.02 -5.19 -14.72
N ALA A 151 1.33 -4.01 -14.16
CA ALA A 151 1.01 -2.72 -14.77
C ALA A 151 2.11 -2.19 -15.71
N ASN A 152 3.25 -2.88 -15.84
CA ASN A 152 4.43 -2.42 -16.59
C ASN A 152 4.97 -1.06 -16.11
N VAL A 153 4.90 -0.79 -14.82
CA VAL A 153 5.57 0.36 -14.19
C VAL A 153 6.88 -0.09 -13.53
N THR A 154 7.79 0.84 -13.27
CA THR A 154 9.01 0.58 -12.51
C THR A 154 8.67 0.08 -11.10
N THR A 155 9.32 -0.99 -10.66
CA THR A 155 9.10 -1.54 -9.31
C THR A 155 10.24 -1.14 -8.39
N VAL A 156 9.88 -0.51 -7.27
CA VAL A 156 10.81 -0.07 -6.24
C VAL A 156 10.53 -0.85 -4.95
N HIS A 157 11.47 -1.69 -4.55
CA HIS A 157 11.37 -2.46 -3.30
C HIS A 157 11.96 -1.64 -2.15
N PHE A 158 11.10 -1.27 -1.21
CA PHE A 158 11.48 -0.58 0.02
C PHE A 158 11.71 -1.59 1.14
N SER A 159 12.91 -1.64 1.70
CA SER A 159 13.24 -2.44 2.89
C SER A 159 14.26 -1.71 3.74
N PRO A 160 13.87 -1.13 4.89
CA PRO A 160 14.80 -0.47 5.80
C PRO A 160 15.94 -1.38 6.30
N GLU A 161 15.65 -2.65 6.51
CA GLU A 161 16.60 -3.67 6.94
C GLU A 161 17.52 -4.12 5.81
N GLY A 162 17.12 -3.89 4.56
CA GLY A 162 17.87 -4.29 3.37
C GLY A 162 17.62 -5.73 2.95
N ASP A 163 16.54 -6.34 3.41
CA ASP A 163 16.11 -7.68 3.02
C ASP A 163 15.31 -7.61 1.71
N PHE A 164 16.00 -7.69 0.59
CA PHE A 164 15.38 -7.64 -0.74
C PHE A 164 15.06 -9.05 -1.23
N LEU A 165 13.92 -9.58 -0.78
CA LEU A 165 13.54 -10.98 -0.96
C LEU A 165 13.14 -11.36 -2.40
N TRP A 166 12.80 -10.39 -3.26
CA TRP A 166 12.28 -10.64 -4.62
C TRP A 166 13.07 -9.88 -5.68
N PRO A 167 14.36 -10.18 -5.88
CA PRO A 167 15.22 -9.45 -6.82
C PRO A 167 14.73 -9.54 -8.27
N GLU A 168 14.10 -10.66 -8.66
CA GLU A 168 13.58 -10.88 -10.02
C GLU A 168 12.33 -10.02 -10.33
N LYS A 169 11.72 -9.42 -9.30
CA LYS A 169 10.54 -8.55 -9.42
C LYS A 169 10.85 -7.08 -9.15
N THR A 170 12.11 -6.77 -8.86
CA THR A 170 12.56 -5.47 -8.39
C THR A 170 13.47 -4.81 -9.43
N ASP A 171 13.13 -3.58 -9.84
CA ASP A 171 14.01 -2.78 -10.69
C ASP A 171 14.95 -1.92 -9.85
N VAL A 172 14.46 -1.37 -8.73
CA VAL A 172 15.20 -0.49 -7.84
C VAL A 172 14.99 -0.93 -6.39
N THR A 173 16.04 -0.91 -5.58
CA THR A 173 15.99 -1.18 -4.14
C THR A 173 16.33 0.08 -3.37
N ILE A 174 15.56 0.36 -2.30
CA ILE A 174 15.81 1.50 -1.40
C ILE A 174 15.67 1.07 0.06
N ARG A 175 16.47 1.66 0.94
CA ARG A 175 16.40 1.44 2.40
C ARG A 175 15.76 2.61 3.14
N SER A 176 15.72 3.79 2.51
CA SER A 176 15.02 4.96 3.03
C SER A 176 14.18 5.58 1.93
N LEU A 177 13.08 6.23 2.30
CA LEU A 177 12.23 6.92 1.33
C LEU A 177 12.96 8.10 0.67
N SER A 178 13.92 8.73 1.36
CA SER A 178 14.72 9.82 0.82
C SER A 178 15.53 9.41 -0.42
N GLU A 179 15.91 8.13 -0.54
CA GLU A 179 16.61 7.62 -1.74
C GLU A 179 15.76 7.74 -3.02
N LEU A 180 14.42 7.79 -2.91
CA LEU A 180 13.55 8.00 -4.07
C LEU A 180 13.86 9.32 -4.80
N THR A 181 14.24 10.35 -4.06
CA THR A 181 14.55 11.65 -4.66
C THR A 181 15.81 11.62 -5.54
N ASP A 182 16.70 10.67 -5.28
CA ASP A 182 17.94 10.48 -6.04
C ASP A 182 17.75 9.51 -7.21
N GLN A 183 16.89 8.50 -7.03
CA GLN A 183 16.62 7.45 -8.02
C GLN A 183 15.67 7.90 -9.14
N LEU A 184 14.76 8.85 -8.85
CA LEU A 184 13.75 9.37 -9.78
C LEU A 184 14.18 10.73 -10.40
N GLY A 185 15.50 10.93 -10.56
CA GLY A 185 16.12 12.12 -11.11
C GLY A 185 16.04 12.26 -12.62
#